data_5df2957a2634e98aebe38ec6e9c04f8e
#
_entry.id   5df2957a2634e98aebe38ec6e9c04f8e
#
_cell.length_a   1.000
_cell.length_b   1.000
_cell.length_c   1.000
_cell.angle_alpha   90.00
_cell.angle_beta   90.00
_cell.angle_gamma   90.00
#
_symmetry.space_group_name_H-M   'P 1'
#
loop_
_entity.id
_entity.type
_entity.pdbx_description
1 polymer ?
#
loop_
_entity_poly.entity_id
_entity_poly.type
_entity_poly.pdbx_seq_one_letter_code
_entity_poly.pdbx_strand_id
1 'polypeptide(L)'
;MTGDMITLTIPREEPFHEIAHLVLGGVAARLNLTFESIDDLETALEAVLERASDDGEVTVELRLDERAIVTRVGPFAVDSLRDDLDRDDDSVGLRRILDPVVDGYELDGEGWLELTKNVTDGDGSA
;
A
#
# COMPACT_ATOMS: atom_id res chain seq x y z
N MET A 1 -21.95 1.53 2.15
CA MET A 1 -21.42 1.65 3.40
C MET A 1 -19.94 1.86 3.37
N THR A 2 -19.56 2.84 3.99
CA THR A 2 -18.16 3.12 4.06
C THR A 2 -17.67 2.59 5.37
N GLY A 3 -16.39 2.54 5.51
CA GLY A 3 -15.82 2.25 6.79
C GLY A 3 -15.41 0.83 7.02
N ASP A 4 -15.54 -0.01 6.03
CA ASP A 4 -14.98 -1.34 6.18
C ASP A 4 -13.48 -1.25 6.24
N MET A 5 -12.89 -1.86 7.24
CA MET A 5 -11.44 -1.80 7.40
C MET A 5 -10.92 -3.16 7.78
N ILE A 6 -9.83 -3.54 7.17
CA ILE A 6 -9.15 -4.78 7.48
C ILE A 6 -7.76 -4.42 7.99
N THR A 7 -7.39 -5.00 9.12
CA THR A 7 -6.08 -4.75 9.71
C THR A 7 -5.32 -6.06 9.78
N LEU A 8 -4.09 -6.04 9.30
CA LEU A 8 -3.25 -7.23 9.29
C LEU A 8 -1.90 -6.87 9.85
N THR A 9 -1.44 -7.61 10.85
CA THR A 9 -0.11 -7.41 11.41
C THR A 9 0.71 -8.65 11.13
N ILE A 10 1.85 -8.46 10.50
CA ILE A 10 2.71 -9.58 10.10
C ILE A 10 4.14 -9.27 10.49
N PRO A 11 4.98 -10.30 10.63
CA PRO A 11 6.41 -10.06 10.79
C PRO A 11 6.95 -9.33 9.57
N ARG A 12 8.00 -8.56 9.80
CA ARG A 12 8.56 -7.75 8.72
C ARG A 12 9.35 -8.56 7.71
N GLU A 13 9.64 -9.80 8.01
CA GLU A 13 10.46 -10.63 7.15
C GLU A 13 9.77 -10.92 5.83
N GLU A 14 10.56 -10.94 4.78
CA GLU A 14 10.05 -11.06 3.44
C GLU A 14 9.07 -12.20 3.19
N PRO A 15 9.32 -13.41 3.71
CA PRO A 15 8.36 -14.50 3.44
C PRO A 15 6.94 -14.21 3.87
N PHE A 16 6.76 -13.28 4.82
CA PHE A 16 5.43 -12.98 5.32
C PHE A 16 4.72 -11.92 4.49
N HIS A 17 5.43 -11.27 3.58
CA HIS A 17 4.79 -10.25 2.72
C HIS A 17 3.70 -10.88 1.86
N GLU A 18 3.84 -12.14 1.54
CA GLU A 18 2.86 -12.82 0.71
C GLU A 18 1.49 -12.86 1.37
N ILE A 19 1.46 -12.89 2.69
CA ILE A 19 0.19 -12.88 3.40
C ILE A 19 -0.57 -11.59 3.12
N ALA A 20 0.15 -10.47 3.10
CA ALA A 20 -0.48 -9.18 2.80
C ALA A 20 -1.02 -9.19 1.37
N HIS A 21 -0.29 -9.77 0.43
CA HIS A 21 -0.76 -9.86 -0.94
C HIS A 21 -2.00 -10.73 -1.06
N LEU A 22 -2.07 -11.82 -0.30
CA LEU A 22 -3.24 -12.67 -0.33
C LEU A 22 -4.47 -11.95 0.20
N VAL A 23 -4.29 -11.18 1.28
CA VAL A 23 -5.40 -10.43 1.84
C VAL A 23 -5.85 -9.35 0.86
N LEU A 24 -4.90 -8.66 0.26
CA LEU A 24 -5.25 -7.63 -0.72
C LEU A 24 -5.99 -8.22 -1.91
N GLY A 25 -5.54 -9.37 -2.38
CA GLY A 25 -6.21 -10.05 -3.48
C GLY A 25 -7.64 -10.44 -3.15
N GLY A 26 -7.86 -10.90 -1.91
CA GLY A 26 -9.20 -11.26 -1.49
C GLY A 26 -10.12 -10.06 -1.42
N VAL A 27 -9.62 -8.94 -0.91
CA VAL A 27 -10.40 -7.72 -0.84
C VAL A 27 -10.73 -7.24 -2.25
N ALA A 28 -9.73 -7.26 -3.13
CA ALA A 28 -9.92 -6.80 -4.49
C ALA A 28 -10.97 -7.62 -5.22
N ALA A 29 -10.96 -8.93 -4.98
CA ALA A 29 -11.94 -9.79 -5.63
C ALA A 29 -13.36 -9.46 -5.18
N ARG A 30 -13.53 -9.12 -3.92
CA ARG A 30 -14.85 -8.80 -3.41
C ARG A 30 -15.35 -7.46 -3.93
N LEU A 31 -14.43 -6.59 -4.31
CA LEU A 31 -14.79 -5.25 -4.77
C LEU A 31 -14.90 -5.15 -6.29
N ASN A 32 -14.66 -6.24 -6.97
CA ASN A 32 -14.68 -6.24 -8.44
C ASN A 32 -13.73 -5.21 -9.04
N LEU A 33 -12.55 -5.12 -8.46
CA LEU A 33 -11.56 -4.20 -9.01
C LEU A 33 -11.04 -4.70 -10.34
N THR A 34 -10.62 -3.78 -11.17
CA THR A 34 -10.00 -4.18 -12.43
C THR A 34 -8.67 -4.85 -12.14
N PHE A 35 -8.25 -5.68 -13.05
CA PHE A 35 -6.98 -6.36 -12.93
C PHE A 35 -5.83 -5.36 -12.79
N GLU A 36 -5.92 -4.28 -13.53
CA GLU A 36 -4.93 -3.23 -13.48
C GLU A 36 -4.84 -2.59 -12.10
N SER A 37 -5.99 -2.30 -11.50
CA SER A 37 -6.01 -1.71 -10.17
C SER A 37 -5.41 -2.64 -9.14
N ILE A 38 -5.71 -3.93 -9.25
CA ILE A 38 -5.16 -4.91 -8.33
C ILE A 38 -3.64 -4.96 -8.47
N ASP A 39 -3.16 -5.00 -9.70
CA ASP A 39 -1.74 -5.09 -9.96
C ASP A 39 -1.01 -3.85 -9.42
N ASP A 40 -1.60 -2.68 -9.63
CA ASP A 40 -1.01 -1.44 -9.14
C ASP A 40 -0.92 -1.43 -7.62
N LEU A 41 -1.98 -1.87 -6.95
CA LEU A 41 -1.97 -1.92 -5.50
C LEU A 41 -0.94 -2.91 -4.98
N GLU A 42 -0.83 -4.06 -5.64
CA GLU A 42 0.14 -5.06 -5.21
C GLU A 42 1.56 -4.55 -5.40
N THR A 43 1.81 -3.85 -6.49
CA THR A 43 3.11 -3.28 -6.73
C THR A 43 3.46 -2.26 -5.67
N ALA A 44 2.52 -1.39 -5.34
CA ALA A 44 2.74 -0.37 -4.33
C ALA A 44 2.99 -1.00 -2.96
N LEU A 45 2.18 -1.97 -2.59
CA LEU A 45 2.30 -2.60 -1.29
C LEU A 45 3.63 -3.33 -1.17
N GLU A 46 4.02 -4.05 -2.21
CA GLU A 46 5.29 -4.77 -2.18
C GLU A 46 6.45 -3.80 -2.01
N ALA A 47 6.42 -2.69 -2.73
CA ALA A 47 7.49 -1.70 -2.66
C ALA A 47 7.61 -1.14 -1.25
N VAL A 48 6.49 -0.88 -0.60
CA VAL A 48 6.50 -0.34 0.74
C VAL A 48 6.98 -1.39 1.74
N LEU A 49 6.51 -2.63 1.60
CA LEU A 49 6.90 -3.68 2.53
C LEU A 49 8.38 -3.99 2.43
N GLU A 50 8.96 -3.85 1.25
CA GLU A 50 10.39 -4.07 1.09
C GLU A 50 11.22 -3.07 1.87
N ARG A 51 10.64 -1.92 2.21
CA ARG A 51 11.34 -0.94 3.02
C ARG A 51 11.14 -1.16 4.51
N ALA A 52 10.23 -2.05 4.87
CA ALA A 52 10.10 -2.43 6.26
C ALA A 52 11.30 -3.26 6.59
N SER A 53 12.12 -2.80 7.49
CA SER A 53 13.34 -3.50 7.69
C SER A 53 13.25 -4.40 8.87
N ASP A 54 13.76 -5.47 8.72
CA ASP A 54 14.38 -6.32 9.63
C ASP A 54 13.53 -6.90 10.73
N ASP A 55 13.43 -6.26 11.83
CA ASP A 55 12.86 -6.87 13.02
C ASP A 55 11.50 -6.34 13.32
N GLY A 56 10.72 -7.13 14.00
CA GLY A 56 9.44 -6.68 14.49
C GLY A 56 8.33 -6.95 13.54
N GLU A 57 7.28 -6.18 13.67
CA GLU A 57 6.05 -6.40 12.93
C GLU A 57 5.69 -5.15 12.14
N VAL A 58 4.96 -5.36 11.07
CA VAL A 58 4.41 -4.27 10.31
C VAL A 58 2.91 -4.50 10.21
N THR A 59 2.16 -3.42 10.29
CA THR A 59 0.71 -3.48 10.20
C THR A 59 0.25 -2.86 8.89
N VAL A 60 -0.65 -3.54 8.22
CA VAL A 60 -1.26 -3.06 6.99
C VAL A 60 -2.74 -2.88 7.27
N GLU A 61 -3.24 -1.67 7.05
CA GLU A 61 -4.66 -1.40 7.18
C GLU A 61 -5.22 -1.08 5.81
N LEU A 62 -6.27 -1.79 5.44
CA LEU A 62 -6.97 -1.54 4.19
C LEU A 62 -8.33 -0.97 4.53
N ARG A 63 -8.58 0.26 4.10
CA ARG A 63 -9.87 0.90 4.35
C ARG A 63 -10.55 1.16 3.01
N LEU A 64 -11.80 0.77 2.97
CA LEU A 64 -12.59 0.96 1.76
C LEU A 64 -13.38 2.23 1.88
N ASP A 65 -13.10 3.14 0.96
CA ASP A 65 -13.86 4.37 0.86
C ASP A 65 -14.69 4.25 -0.40
N GLU A 66 -15.56 5.21 -0.63
CA GLU A 66 -16.51 5.09 -1.72
C GLU A 66 -15.85 4.83 -3.07
N ARG A 67 -14.79 5.52 -3.34
CA ARG A 67 -14.15 5.39 -4.65
C ARG A 67 -12.67 5.20 -4.54
N ALA A 68 -12.22 4.78 -3.38
CA ALA A 68 -10.78 4.65 -3.16
C ALA A 68 -10.50 3.55 -2.17
N ILE A 69 -9.35 2.93 -2.32
CA ILE A 69 -8.81 2.05 -1.31
C ILE A 69 -7.68 2.82 -0.66
N VAL A 70 -7.76 2.97 0.65
CA VAL A 70 -6.72 3.63 1.42
C VAL A 70 -5.96 2.56 2.18
N THR A 71 -4.67 2.48 1.93
CA THR A 71 -3.81 1.48 2.55
C THR A 71 -2.81 2.19 3.43
N ARG A 72 -2.80 1.88 4.72
CA ARG A 72 -1.81 2.44 5.63
C ARG A 72 -0.89 1.34 6.09
N VAL A 73 0.39 1.61 6.03
CA VAL A 73 1.41 0.63 6.38
C VAL A 73 2.38 1.26 7.37
N GLY A 74 2.70 0.55 8.42
CA GLY A 74 3.65 1.06 9.37
C GLY A 74 3.73 0.24 10.63
N PRO A 75 4.42 0.75 11.63
CA PRO A 75 5.18 2.00 11.61
C PRO A 75 6.57 1.80 11.02
N PHE A 76 7.07 2.84 10.36
CA PHE A 76 8.42 2.84 9.81
C PHE A 76 9.28 3.88 10.53
N ALA A 77 10.58 3.79 10.32
CA ALA A 77 11.47 4.84 10.76
C ALA A 77 11.24 6.04 9.84
N VAL A 78 10.70 7.11 10.39
CA VAL A 78 10.24 8.24 9.59
C VAL A 78 11.36 8.82 8.74
N ASP A 79 12.53 9.02 9.36
CA ASP A 79 13.63 9.66 8.63
C ASP A 79 14.09 8.82 7.45
N SER A 80 14.23 7.53 7.66
CA SER A 80 14.68 6.64 6.58
C SER A 80 13.69 6.60 5.44
N LEU A 81 12.42 6.49 5.77
CA LEU A 81 11.41 6.40 4.73
C LEU A 81 11.26 7.72 4.00
N ARG A 82 11.36 8.83 4.73
CA ARG A 82 11.26 10.14 4.12
C ARG A 82 12.43 10.36 3.16
N ASP A 83 13.63 9.93 3.55
CA ASP A 83 14.77 10.03 2.65
C ASP A 83 14.55 9.25 1.37
N ASP A 84 13.97 8.08 1.51
CA ASP A 84 13.72 7.24 0.34
C ASP A 84 12.67 7.88 -0.56
N LEU A 85 11.65 8.49 0.03
CA LEU A 85 10.62 9.18 -0.75
C LEU A 85 11.17 10.42 -1.43
N ASP A 86 12.12 11.09 -0.79
CA ASP A 86 12.66 12.33 -1.34
C ASP A 86 13.79 12.09 -2.33
N ARG A 87 14.24 10.85 -2.46
CA ARG A 87 15.34 10.55 -3.35
C ARG A 87 14.98 10.86 -4.79
N ASP A 88 15.85 11.59 -5.43
CA ASP A 88 15.58 12.06 -6.78
C ASP A 88 16.75 11.72 -7.70
N ASP A 89 17.44 10.63 -7.43
CA ASP A 89 18.56 10.25 -8.29
C ASP A 89 18.14 9.07 -9.16
N ASP A 90 19.11 8.49 -9.84
CA ASP A 90 18.81 7.41 -10.77
C ASP A 90 18.43 6.11 -10.09
N SER A 91 18.67 6.01 -8.81
CA SER A 91 18.32 4.77 -8.14
C SER A 91 16.79 4.70 -8.01
N VAL A 92 16.31 3.50 -7.83
CA VAL A 92 14.88 3.29 -7.75
C VAL A 92 14.44 3.60 -6.34
N GLY A 93 14.03 4.83 -6.11
CA GLY A 93 13.47 5.23 -4.84
C GLY A 93 12.00 4.87 -4.78
N LEU A 94 11.47 4.90 -3.57
CA LEU A 94 10.09 4.51 -3.36
C LEU A 94 9.14 5.38 -4.15
N ARG A 95 9.40 6.66 -4.22
CA ARG A 95 8.52 7.57 -4.95
C ARG A 95 8.39 7.18 -6.41
N ARG A 96 9.48 6.76 -7.03
CA ARG A 96 9.43 6.39 -8.43
C ARG A 96 8.56 5.18 -8.68
N ILE A 97 8.47 4.31 -7.69
CA ILE A 97 7.61 3.15 -7.81
C ILE A 97 6.17 3.53 -7.54
N LEU A 98 5.94 4.40 -6.56
CA LEU A 98 4.58 4.74 -6.15
C LEU A 98 3.87 5.67 -7.13
N ASP A 99 4.60 6.65 -7.66
CA ASP A 99 3.97 7.67 -8.50
C ASP A 99 3.11 7.08 -9.63
N PRO A 100 3.57 6.08 -10.37
CA PRO A 100 2.74 5.59 -11.46
C PRO A 100 1.62 4.64 -11.05
N VAL A 101 1.60 4.16 -9.82
CA VAL A 101 0.66 3.12 -9.45
C VAL A 101 -0.36 3.54 -8.40
N VAL A 102 -0.13 4.63 -7.68
CA VAL A 102 -1.14 5.12 -6.74
C VAL A 102 -1.46 6.57 -7.04
N ASP A 103 -2.61 7.01 -6.56
CA ASP A 103 -3.06 8.37 -6.82
C ASP A 103 -2.55 9.36 -5.81
N GLY A 104 -2.13 8.88 -4.65
CA GLY A 104 -1.54 9.73 -3.64
C GLY A 104 -0.87 8.91 -2.58
N TYR A 105 0.06 9.52 -1.87
CA TYR A 105 0.67 8.89 -0.72
C TYR A 105 1.16 9.96 0.23
N GLU A 106 1.19 9.60 1.50
CA GLU A 106 1.56 10.56 2.53
C GLU A 106 2.18 9.83 3.71
N LEU A 107 3.29 10.34 4.20
CA LEU A 107 3.95 9.78 5.38
C LEU A 107 3.65 10.69 6.56
N ASP A 108 3.04 10.14 7.61
CA ASP A 108 2.74 10.96 8.77
C ASP A 108 3.94 10.99 9.71
N GLY A 109 3.82 11.76 10.78
CA GLY A 109 4.93 11.94 11.71
C GLY A 109 5.20 10.76 12.61
N GLU A 110 4.34 9.76 12.55
CA GLU A 110 4.49 8.59 13.41
C GLU A 110 5.03 7.39 12.66
N GLY A 111 5.30 7.55 11.38
CA GLY A 111 5.90 6.47 10.62
C GLY A 111 4.92 5.65 9.81
N TRP A 112 3.70 6.13 9.68
CA TRP A 112 2.72 5.43 8.86
C TRP A 112 2.67 6.03 7.47
N LEU A 113 2.75 5.19 6.47
CA LEU A 113 2.64 5.62 5.08
C LEU A 113 1.25 5.27 4.60
N GLU A 114 0.53 6.27 4.11
CA GLU A 114 -0.81 6.09 3.60
C GLU A 114 -0.79 6.18 2.09
N LEU A 115 -1.34 5.17 1.44
CA LEU A 115 -1.45 5.11 -0.01
C LEU A 115 -2.91 5.20 -0.38
N THR A 116 -3.21 6.03 -1.37
CA THR A 116 -4.58 6.16 -1.85
C THR A 116 -4.64 5.73 -3.30
N LYS A 117 -5.50 4.78 -3.59
CA LYS A 117 -5.73 4.31 -4.96
C LYS A 117 -7.19 4.53 -5.28
N ASN A 118 -7.45 5.43 -6.20
CA ASN A 118 -8.82 5.62 -6.67
C ASN A 118 -9.19 4.43 -7.53
N VAL A 119 -10.39 3.92 -7.31
CA VAL A 119 -10.83 2.78 -8.08
C VAL A 119 -12.04 3.20 -8.87
N THR A 120 -11.99 2.89 -10.14
CA THR A 120 -13.17 3.02 -10.94
C THR A 120 -13.85 1.70 -10.85
N ASP A 121 -15.14 1.72 -10.82
CA ASP A 121 -15.88 0.52 -10.81
C ASP A 121 -15.45 -0.31 -11.95
N GLY A 122 -15.29 -1.56 -11.65
CA GLY A 122 -14.91 -2.44 -12.70
C GLY A 122 -15.88 -2.41 -13.80
N ASP A 123 -17.02 -1.96 -13.48
CA ASP A 123 -17.94 -1.79 -14.46
C ASP A 123 -17.64 -0.58 -15.17
N GLY A 124 -16.73 -0.05 -14.74
CA GLY A 124 -16.36 1.02 -15.42
C GLY A 124 -17.49 1.69 -15.85
N SER A 125 -17.84 1.37 -15.55
CA SER A 125 -18.40 1.61 -15.86
C SER A 125 -18.85 1.97 -16.50
N ALA A 126 -18.91 1.86 -16.43
CA ALA A 126 -19.31 2.26 -17.00
C ALA A 126 -19.68 2.40 -17.69
#